data_b36ff7ed5df79ed0542bd92580eefdb8
#
_entry.id   b36ff7ed5df79ed0542bd92580eefdb8
#
_cell.length_a   1.000
_cell.length_b   1.000
_cell.length_c   1.000
_cell.angle_alpha   90.00
_cell.angle_beta   90.00
_cell.angle_gamma   90.00
#
_symmetry.space_group_name_H-M   'P 1'
#
loop_
_entity.id
_entity.type
_entity.pdbx_description
1 polymer ?
#
loop_
_entity_poly.entity_id
_entity_poly.type
_entity_poly.pdbx_seq_one_letter_code
_entity_poly.pdbx_strand_id
1 'polypeptide(L)'
;MSEAGAGSDVVGMKLRAEEVQGGYVLNGTKFWITNAAYADTLVVYAKTGEGSRGITTFIIEKDMPGFSIGQKIDKMGMRGSPTAELVFNDCEVPEENIMGPLNGGVGVLMSGLDYERTVLAGIQLGIMQACLDVVIPYVRERKQFGQSIGTFQLMQAKIADMYVALNSARAYVYAVAKSCDTGKTTRFDAAGAILLASENAVNVSLEAIQALGGAGYTKDWPVERFARDAKLLDIGAGTNEIRRMLIGRELIGAGS
;
A
#
# COMPACT_ATOMS: atom_id res chain seq x y z
N MET A 1 -7.30 -9.29 -2.93
CA MET A 1 -8.60 -8.77 -3.36
C MET A 1 -8.60 -8.29 -4.81
N SER A 2 -7.60 -7.52 -5.22
CA SER A 2 -7.54 -6.85 -6.53
C SER A 2 -7.44 -7.82 -7.72
N GLU A 3 -7.99 -7.39 -8.87
CA GLU A 3 -7.90 -8.06 -10.18
C GLU A 3 -7.41 -7.08 -11.24
N ALA A 4 -6.96 -7.56 -12.39
CA ALA A 4 -6.51 -6.69 -13.48
C ALA A 4 -7.59 -5.67 -13.92
N GLY A 5 -8.86 -6.04 -13.84
CA GLY A 5 -10.02 -5.18 -14.14
C GLY A 5 -10.71 -4.54 -12.91
N ALA A 6 -10.24 -4.79 -11.68
CA ALA A 6 -10.87 -4.33 -10.44
C ALA A 6 -9.83 -3.92 -9.40
N GLY A 7 -9.35 -2.68 -9.49
CA GLY A 7 -8.40 -2.05 -8.57
C GLY A 7 -9.13 -1.20 -7.52
N SER A 8 -9.40 0.06 -7.83
CA SER A 8 -10.16 0.96 -6.92
C SER A 8 -11.61 0.50 -6.73
N ASP A 9 -12.25 -0.02 -7.77
CA ASP A 9 -13.55 -0.70 -7.69
C ASP A 9 -13.37 -2.19 -7.39
N VAL A 10 -12.91 -2.50 -6.18
CA VAL A 10 -12.69 -3.90 -5.75
C VAL A 10 -13.96 -4.72 -5.69
N VAL A 11 -15.12 -4.10 -5.56
CA VAL A 11 -16.43 -4.76 -5.54
C VAL A 11 -16.82 -5.27 -6.94
N GLY A 12 -16.28 -4.66 -7.99
CA GLY A 12 -16.42 -5.07 -9.38
C GLY A 12 -15.60 -6.32 -9.77
N MET A 13 -15.01 -7.02 -8.80
CA MET A 13 -14.23 -8.25 -9.03
C MET A 13 -15.04 -9.32 -9.77
N LYS A 14 -14.34 -10.21 -10.48
CA LYS A 14 -14.95 -11.26 -11.33
C LYS A 14 -14.62 -12.68 -10.89
N LEU A 15 -13.62 -12.91 -10.02
CA LEU A 15 -13.35 -14.23 -9.47
C LEU A 15 -14.62 -14.77 -8.82
N ARG A 16 -15.11 -15.90 -9.32
CA ARG A 16 -16.33 -16.56 -8.82
C ARG A 16 -15.98 -17.74 -7.92
N ALA A 17 -16.84 -17.96 -6.94
CA ALA A 17 -16.88 -19.15 -6.11
C ALA A 17 -18.29 -19.75 -6.23
N GLU A 18 -18.40 -20.90 -6.88
CA GLU A 18 -19.66 -21.62 -7.07
C GLU A 18 -19.78 -22.68 -5.98
N GLU A 19 -20.95 -22.74 -5.33
CA GLU A 19 -21.23 -23.70 -4.27
C GLU A 19 -21.33 -25.10 -4.83
N VAL A 20 -20.67 -26.08 -4.22
CA VAL A 20 -20.71 -27.50 -4.53
C VAL A 20 -20.90 -28.32 -3.24
N GLN A 21 -21.10 -29.63 -3.35
CA GLN A 21 -21.21 -30.46 -2.17
C GLN A 21 -19.90 -30.40 -1.31
N GLY A 22 -19.98 -29.85 -0.13
CA GLY A 22 -18.86 -29.78 0.83
C GLY A 22 -17.96 -28.57 0.70
N GLY A 23 -18.27 -27.59 -0.18
CA GLY A 23 -17.45 -26.38 -0.31
C GLY A 23 -17.77 -25.55 -1.53
N TYR A 24 -16.74 -25.00 -2.15
CA TYR A 24 -16.81 -24.09 -3.29
C TYR A 24 -15.77 -24.43 -4.35
N VAL A 25 -16.08 -24.13 -5.60
CA VAL A 25 -15.12 -24.16 -6.71
C VAL A 25 -14.85 -22.74 -7.17
N LEU A 26 -13.58 -22.32 -7.10
CA LEU A 26 -13.15 -20.99 -7.49
C LEU A 26 -12.60 -20.98 -8.92
N ASN A 27 -13.06 -20.00 -9.72
CA ASN A 27 -12.60 -19.79 -11.10
C ASN A 27 -12.33 -18.30 -11.37
N GLY A 28 -11.13 -17.99 -11.87
CA GLY A 28 -10.69 -16.64 -12.23
C GLY A 28 -9.28 -16.32 -11.75
N THR A 29 -8.96 -15.02 -11.64
CA THR A 29 -7.60 -14.59 -11.27
C THR A 29 -7.63 -13.45 -10.27
N LYS A 30 -6.53 -13.29 -9.52
CA LYS A 30 -6.22 -12.08 -8.73
C LYS A 30 -4.90 -11.50 -9.23
N PHE A 31 -4.74 -10.18 -9.15
CA PHE A 31 -3.58 -9.49 -9.70
C PHE A 31 -2.97 -8.53 -8.69
N TRP A 32 -1.66 -8.25 -8.83
CA TRP A 32 -0.84 -7.43 -7.92
C TRP A 32 -0.79 -7.98 -6.49
N ILE A 33 -0.73 -9.30 -6.33
CA ILE A 33 -0.74 -9.91 -5.00
C ILE A 33 0.67 -9.99 -4.44
N THR A 34 0.91 -9.21 -3.41
CA THR A 34 2.17 -9.19 -2.65
C THR A 34 2.38 -10.54 -1.97
N ASN A 35 3.63 -11.03 -1.98
CA ASN A 35 4.05 -12.31 -1.43
C ASN A 35 3.42 -13.56 -2.06
N ALA A 36 2.64 -13.43 -3.12
CA ALA A 36 1.96 -14.55 -3.77
C ALA A 36 2.87 -15.76 -4.04
N ALA A 37 4.13 -15.50 -4.46
CA ALA A 37 5.09 -16.55 -4.79
C ALA A 37 5.64 -17.32 -3.58
N TYR A 38 5.46 -16.81 -2.36
CA TYR A 38 6.06 -17.37 -1.12
C TYR A 38 5.04 -17.66 -0.03
N ALA A 39 3.82 -17.14 -0.14
CA ALA A 39 2.79 -17.34 0.86
C ALA A 39 2.33 -18.79 0.88
N ASP A 40 2.30 -19.40 2.05
CA ASP A 40 1.69 -20.73 2.26
C ASP A 40 0.16 -20.61 2.40
N THR A 41 -0.32 -19.46 2.89
CA THR A 41 -1.75 -19.19 3.12
C THR A 41 -2.10 -17.79 2.61
N LEU A 42 -3.24 -17.69 1.93
CA LEU A 42 -3.73 -16.46 1.33
C LEU A 42 -5.19 -16.21 1.72
N VAL A 43 -5.52 -14.95 1.97
CA VAL A 43 -6.91 -14.50 2.15
C VAL A 43 -7.43 -13.97 0.82
N VAL A 44 -8.43 -14.66 0.26
CA VAL A 44 -8.96 -14.41 -1.07
C VAL A 44 -10.44 -14.06 -1.02
N TYR A 45 -10.83 -13.03 -1.74
CA TYR A 45 -12.23 -12.58 -1.87
C TYR A 45 -12.77 -13.01 -3.22
N ALA A 46 -13.91 -13.67 -3.24
CA ALA A 46 -14.56 -14.14 -4.47
C ALA A 46 -16.07 -13.86 -4.45
N LYS A 47 -16.65 -13.80 -5.63
CA LYS A 47 -18.11 -13.66 -5.81
C LYS A 47 -18.80 -14.98 -5.53
N THR A 48 -19.66 -14.97 -4.51
CA THR A 48 -20.63 -16.05 -4.21
C THR A 48 -22.06 -15.64 -4.53
N GLY A 49 -22.28 -14.38 -4.97
CA GLY A 49 -23.58 -13.83 -5.36
C GLY A 49 -23.43 -12.52 -6.10
N GLU A 50 -24.52 -11.79 -6.27
CA GLU A 50 -24.55 -10.54 -7.03
C GLU A 50 -24.23 -9.31 -6.15
N GLY A 51 -23.68 -8.27 -6.78
CA GLY A 51 -23.37 -6.98 -6.14
C GLY A 51 -22.30 -7.05 -5.05
N SER A 52 -22.28 -6.05 -4.18
CA SER A 52 -21.34 -5.95 -3.07
C SER A 52 -21.66 -6.91 -1.91
N ARG A 53 -22.90 -7.34 -1.79
CA ARG A 53 -23.36 -8.30 -0.79
C ARG A 53 -23.10 -9.75 -1.18
N GLY A 54 -22.65 -10.03 -2.39
CA GLY A 54 -22.34 -11.36 -2.88
C GLY A 54 -20.84 -11.65 -2.89
N ILE A 55 -20.09 -11.20 -1.90
CA ILE A 55 -18.65 -11.45 -1.78
C ILE A 55 -18.37 -12.22 -0.50
N THR A 56 -17.65 -13.33 -0.62
CA THR A 56 -17.19 -14.17 0.50
C THR A 56 -15.67 -14.17 0.54
N THR A 57 -15.11 -14.31 1.72
CA THR A 57 -13.67 -14.40 1.96
C THR A 57 -13.30 -15.87 2.21
N PHE A 58 -12.24 -16.33 1.56
CA PHE A 58 -11.74 -17.69 1.66
C PHE A 58 -10.29 -17.71 2.12
N ILE A 59 -9.92 -18.71 2.91
CA ILE A 59 -8.54 -19.06 3.22
C ILE A 59 -8.07 -20.05 2.16
N ILE A 60 -7.08 -19.67 1.37
CA ILE A 60 -6.52 -20.51 0.32
C ILE A 60 -5.12 -20.96 0.76
N GLU A 61 -4.86 -22.24 0.69
CA GLU A 61 -3.56 -22.83 0.92
C GLU A 61 -2.86 -23.09 -0.43
N LYS A 62 -1.54 -22.95 -0.46
CA LYS A 62 -0.77 -22.98 -1.71
C LYS A 62 -0.89 -24.30 -2.50
N ASP A 63 -1.12 -25.40 -1.77
CA ASP A 63 -1.14 -26.74 -2.35
C ASP A 63 -2.57 -27.21 -2.73
N MET A 64 -3.58 -26.32 -2.66
CA MET A 64 -4.94 -26.66 -3.05
C MET A 64 -5.01 -26.99 -4.55
N PRO A 65 -5.70 -28.10 -4.93
CA PRO A 65 -5.92 -28.43 -6.34
C PRO A 65 -6.60 -27.29 -7.09
N GLY A 66 -6.10 -26.98 -8.29
CA GLY A 66 -6.63 -25.89 -9.12
C GLY A 66 -6.13 -24.50 -8.78
N PHE A 67 -5.37 -24.34 -7.69
CA PHE A 67 -4.66 -23.08 -7.37
C PHE A 67 -3.25 -23.08 -7.95
N SER A 68 -2.83 -21.96 -8.53
CA SER A 68 -1.45 -21.75 -9.00
C SER A 68 -1.04 -20.29 -8.99
N ILE A 69 0.27 -20.07 -8.98
CA ILE A 69 0.87 -18.74 -9.14
C ILE A 69 1.07 -18.48 -10.63
N GLY A 70 0.48 -17.40 -11.12
CA GLY A 70 0.59 -16.96 -12.50
C GLY A 70 1.81 -16.08 -12.75
N GLN A 71 1.61 -15.01 -13.52
CA GLN A 71 2.68 -14.10 -13.92
C GLN A 71 3.33 -13.41 -12.72
N LYS A 72 4.66 -13.49 -12.62
CA LYS A 72 5.45 -12.65 -11.73
C LYS A 72 5.56 -11.24 -12.31
N ILE A 73 5.29 -10.24 -11.48
CA ILE A 73 5.22 -8.84 -11.90
C ILE A 73 6.53 -8.13 -11.62
N ASP A 74 7.19 -7.58 -12.66
CA ASP A 74 8.30 -6.65 -12.51
C ASP A 74 7.78 -5.25 -12.21
N LYS A 75 8.25 -4.64 -11.11
CA LYS A 75 7.73 -3.38 -10.57
C LYS A 75 8.73 -2.25 -10.67
N MET A 76 8.24 -1.03 -10.67
CA MET A 76 9.02 0.20 -10.59
C MET A 76 9.84 0.25 -9.30
N GLY A 77 9.21 0.01 -8.15
CA GLY A 77 9.77 0.04 -6.80
C GLY A 77 9.35 -1.16 -5.96
N MET A 78 9.77 -1.17 -4.68
CA MET A 78 9.56 -2.30 -3.76
C MET A 78 9.91 -3.65 -4.39
N ARG A 79 11.02 -3.68 -5.17
CA ARG A 79 11.39 -4.82 -6.00
C ARG A 79 11.86 -6.04 -5.18
N GLY A 80 12.26 -5.80 -3.93
CA GLY A 80 12.58 -6.85 -2.97
C GLY A 80 11.34 -7.59 -2.42
N SER A 81 10.14 -7.02 -2.61
CA SER A 81 8.86 -7.65 -2.24
C SER A 81 8.25 -8.29 -3.49
N PRO A 82 8.21 -9.62 -3.60
CA PRO A 82 7.66 -10.28 -4.79
C PRO A 82 6.16 -10.03 -4.91
N THR A 83 5.71 -9.87 -6.15
CA THR A 83 4.31 -9.63 -6.48
C THR A 83 3.96 -10.49 -7.69
N ALA A 84 2.83 -11.19 -7.65
CA ALA A 84 2.41 -12.05 -8.76
C ALA A 84 0.89 -12.07 -8.91
N GLU A 85 0.45 -12.72 -9.98
CA GLU A 85 -0.91 -13.13 -10.22
C GLU A 85 -1.23 -14.43 -9.47
N LEU A 86 -2.47 -14.57 -8.99
CA LEU A 86 -3.04 -15.84 -8.53
C LEU A 86 -4.01 -16.33 -9.60
N VAL A 87 -3.96 -17.62 -9.91
CA VAL A 87 -4.82 -18.27 -10.89
C VAL A 87 -5.61 -19.39 -10.21
N PHE A 88 -6.92 -19.37 -10.40
CA PHE A 88 -7.86 -20.36 -9.91
C PHE A 88 -8.53 -21.01 -11.13
N ASN A 89 -8.35 -22.29 -11.29
CA ASN A 89 -8.92 -23.11 -12.36
C ASN A 89 -9.54 -24.36 -11.75
N ASP A 90 -10.85 -24.33 -11.57
CA ASP A 90 -11.59 -25.34 -10.83
C ASP A 90 -10.97 -25.63 -9.45
N CYS A 91 -10.60 -24.56 -8.74
CA CYS A 91 -9.95 -24.67 -7.42
C CYS A 91 -10.99 -25.03 -6.36
N GLU A 92 -10.89 -26.25 -5.84
CA GLU A 92 -11.77 -26.77 -4.80
C GLU A 92 -11.35 -26.22 -3.44
N VAL A 93 -12.30 -25.58 -2.73
CA VAL A 93 -12.08 -24.98 -1.42
C VAL A 93 -13.13 -25.49 -0.45
N PRO A 94 -12.76 -26.19 0.64
CA PRO A 94 -13.70 -26.68 1.63
C PRO A 94 -14.52 -25.56 2.30
N GLU A 95 -15.73 -25.87 2.74
CA GLU A 95 -16.61 -24.90 3.42
C GLU A 95 -15.97 -24.32 4.69
N GLU A 96 -15.17 -25.10 5.41
CA GLU A 96 -14.44 -24.69 6.61
C GLU A 96 -13.36 -23.60 6.35
N ASN A 97 -12.98 -23.42 5.10
CA ASN A 97 -12.06 -22.36 4.69
C ASN A 97 -12.75 -21.01 4.43
N ILE A 98 -14.04 -20.89 4.68
CA ILE A 98 -14.72 -19.59 4.69
C ILE A 98 -14.25 -18.78 5.89
N MET A 99 -13.75 -17.57 5.64
CA MET A 99 -13.35 -16.63 6.66
C MET A 99 -14.46 -15.60 6.90
N GLY A 100 -15.09 -15.65 8.05
CA GLY A 100 -16.23 -14.79 8.39
C GLY A 100 -17.57 -15.28 7.82
N PRO A 101 -18.61 -14.45 7.77
CA PRO A 101 -19.92 -14.86 7.26
C PRO A 101 -19.92 -15.05 5.75
N LEU A 102 -20.71 -16.00 5.26
CA LEU A 102 -21.04 -16.11 3.84
C LEU A 102 -21.62 -14.79 3.33
N ASN A 103 -21.14 -14.31 2.20
CA ASN A 103 -21.49 -13.00 1.62
C ASN A 103 -21.11 -11.79 2.50
N GLY A 104 -20.31 -12.00 3.56
CA GLY A 104 -19.83 -10.97 4.47
C GLY A 104 -18.44 -10.41 4.18
N GLY A 105 -17.84 -10.75 3.03
CA GLY A 105 -16.45 -10.43 2.68
C GLY A 105 -16.11 -8.94 2.69
N VAL A 106 -17.05 -8.07 2.33
CA VAL A 106 -16.84 -6.61 2.44
C VAL A 106 -16.65 -6.19 3.89
N GLY A 107 -17.40 -6.78 4.83
CA GLY A 107 -17.22 -6.52 6.26
C GLY A 107 -15.86 -6.98 6.78
N VAL A 108 -15.41 -8.16 6.34
CA VAL A 108 -14.06 -8.67 6.66
C VAL A 108 -12.97 -7.71 6.14
N LEU A 109 -13.08 -7.23 4.90
CA LEU A 109 -12.15 -6.26 4.34
C LEU A 109 -12.12 -4.96 5.18
N MET A 110 -13.30 -4.40 5.45
CA MET A 110 -13.40 -3.11 6.14
C MET A 110 -12.87 -3.17 7.58
N SER A 111 -12.97 -4.31 8.26
CA SER A 111 -12.46 -4.47 9.63
C SER A 111 -10.94 -4.32 9.75
N GLY A 112 -10.19 -4.63 8.69
CA GLY A 112 -8.73 -4.56 8.68
C GLY A 112 -8.14 -3.29 8.07
N LEU A 113 -8.89 -2.61 7.18
CA LEU A 113 -8.35 -1.54 6.33
C LEU A 113 -7.79 -0.34 7.11
N ASP A 114 -8.38 0.02 8.23
CA ASP A 114 -7.95 1.20 9.00
C ASP A 114 -6.62 0.92 9.71
N TYR A 115 -6.44 -0.29 10.20
CA TYR A 115 -5.16 -0.76 10.76
C TYR A 115 -4.09 -0.89 9.68
N GLU A 116 -4.43 -1.49 8.53
CA GLU A 116 -3.53 -1.63 7.38
C GLU A 116 -3.00 -0.27 6.91
N ARG A 117 -3.88 0.71 6.69
CA ARG A 117 -3.50 2.06 6.27
C ARG A 117 -2.57 2.75 7.26
N THR A 118 -2.86 2.62 8.54
CA THR A 118 -2.06 3.22 9.61
C THR A 118 -0.66 2.60 9.67
N VAL A 119 -0.55 1.28 9.59
CA VAL A 119 0.74 0.57 9.61
C VAL A 119 1.55 0.87 8.36
N LEU A 120 0.93 0.84 7.17
CA LEU A 120 1.60 1.15 5.91
C LEU A 120 2.14 2.58 5.84
N ALA A 121 1.49 3.55 6.51
CA ALA A 121 2.00 4.91 6.61
C ALA A 121 3.41 4.97 7.26
N GLY A 122 3.74 4.02 8.14
CA GLY A 122 5.06 3.90 8.77
C GLY A 122 6.19 3.65 7.77
N ILE A 123 5.92 2.94 6.67
CA ILE A 123 6.90 2.72 5.58
C ILE A 123 7.35 4.06 5.00
N GLN A 124 6.40 4.97 4.78
CA GLN A 124 6.68 6.29 4.21
C GLN A 124 7.50 7.17 5.15
N LEU A 125 7.25 7.08 6.46
CA LEU A 125 8.09 7.76 7.45
C LEU A 125 9.54 7.26 7.38
N GLY A 126 9.74 5.94 7.22
CA GLY A 126 11.05 5.33 7.06
C GLY A 126 11.78 5.83 5.81
N ILE A 127 11.08 5.93 4.67
CA ILE A 127 11.65 6.46 3.42
C ILE A 127 12.07 7.92 3.58
N MET A 128 11.22 8.78 4.15
CA MET A 128 11.56 10.19 4.38
C MET A 128 12.76 10.35 5.32
N GLN A 129 12.83 9.54 6.39
CA GLN A 129 13.98 9.53 7.29
C GLN A 129 15.26 9.12 6.55
N ALA A 130 15.22 8.03 5.79
CA ALA A 130 16.35 7.56 5.00
C ALA A 130 16.84 8.59 3.97
N CYS A 131 15.93 9.37 3.36
CA CYS A 131 16.30 10.50 2.51
C CYS A 131 17.13 11.54 3.25
N LEU A 132 16.69 11.95 4.43
CA LEU A 132 17.43 12.93 5.25
C LEU A 132 18.78 12.39 5.72
N ASP A 133 18.85 11.10 6.09
CA ASP A 133 20.08 10.44 6.53
C ASP A 133 21.14 10.38 5.42
N VAL A 134 20.72 10.37 4.15
CA VAL A 134 21.62 10.45 2.98
C VAL A 134 21.95 11.90 2.63
N VAL A 135 20.95 12.78 2.57
CA VAL A 135 21.12 14.16 2.08
C VAL A 135 21.98 14.99 3.04
N ILE A 136 21.74 14.91 4.35
CA ILE A 136 22.42 15.78 5.33
C ILE A 136 23.94 15.61 5.33
N PRO A 137 24.50 14.39 5.42
CA PRO A 137 25.94 14.19 5.28
C PRO A 137 26.48 14.65 3.92
N TYR A 138 25.80 14.28 2.85
CA TYR A 138 26.22 14.63 1.49
C TYR A 138 26.39 16.13 1.29
N VAL A 139 25.41 16.94 1.69
CA VAL A 139 25.46 18.40 1.48
C VAL A 139 26.50 19.08 2.37
N ARG A 140 26.91 18.46 3.48
CA ARG A 140 28.00 18.95 4.35
C ARG A 140 29.37 18.73 3.72
N GLU A 141 29.56 17.60 3.04
CA GLU A 141 30.86 17.20 2.47
C GLU A 141 31.05 17.71 1.05
N ARG A 142 30.01 17.69 0.23
CA ARG A 142 30.06 18.12 -1.17
C ARG A 142 30.33 19.61 -1.27
N LYS A 143 31.38 19.98 -2.03
CA LYS A 143 31.76 21.38 -2.27
C LYS A 143 31.50 21.78 -3.71
N GLN A 144 30.95 22.97 -3.88
CA GLN A 144 30.86 23.70 -5.16
C GLN A 144 31.04 25.18 -4.88
N PHE A 145 31.54 25.93 -5.87
CA PHE A 145 31.85 27.36 -5.71
C PHE A 145 32.75 27.66 -4.49
N GLY A 146 33.66 26.72 -4.19
CA GLY A 146 34.63 26.87 -3.10
C GLY A 146 34.12 26.59 -1.68
N GLN A 147 32.86 26.20 -1.49
CA GLN A 147 32.25 25.94 -0.19
C GLN A 147 31.32 24.72 -0.21
N SER A 148 30.94 24.25 1.00
CA SER A 148 29.94 23.20 1.15
C SER A 148 28.61 23.64 0.52
N ILE A 149 27.94 22.73 -0.22
CA ILE A 149 26.65 23.06 -0.82
C ILE A 149 25.55 23.24 0.24
N GLY A 150 25.72 22.70 1.45
CA GLY A 150 24.81 22.91 2.58
C GLY A 150 24.79 24.35 3.11
N THR A 151 25.75 25.22 2.70
CA THR A 151 25.76 26.63 3.07
C THR A 151 24.89 27.51 2.17
N PHE A 152 24.43 26.99 1.04
CA PHE A 152 23.52 27.72 0.16
C PHE A 152 22.10 27.76 0.70
N GLN A 153 21.49 28.94 0.73
CA GLN A 153 20.15 29.13 1.29
C GLN A 153 19.08 28.28 0.63
N LEU A 154 19.13 28.08 -0.69
CA LEU A 154 18.19 27.21 -1.40
C LEU A 154 18.33 25.74 -1.02
N MET A 155 19.54 25.30 -0.66
CA MET A 155 19.76 23.95 -0.13
C MET A 155 19.23 23.82 1.30
N GLN A 156 19.44 24.85 2.13
CA GLN A 156 18.90 24.89 3.49
C GLN A 156 17.37 24.87 3.49
N ALA A 157 16.73 25.59 2.57
CA ALA A 157 15.28 25.56 2.40
C ALA A 157 14.77 24.14 2.08
N LYS A 158 15.40 23.43 1.11
CA LYS A 158 15.04 22.04 0.80
C LYS A 158 15.12 21.11 2.01
N ILE A 159 16.19 21.19 2.78
CA ILE A 159 16.37 20.37 4.00
C ILE A 159 15.31 20.71 5.05
N ALA A 160 14.99 21.99 5.22
CA ALA A 160 13.94 22.42 6.13
C ALA A 160 12.57 21.87 5.73
N ASP A 161 12.22 21.94 4.44
CA ASP A 161 10.95 21.43 3.92
C ASP A 161 10.86 19.90 4.08
N MET A 162 11.94 19.16 3.77
CA MET A 162 12.00 17.71 3.97
C MET A 162 11.82 17.34 5.45
N TYR A 163 12.44 18.09 6.36
CA TYR A 163 12.34 17.88 7.80
C TYR A 163 10.91 18.13 8.31
N VAL A 164 10.30 19.23 7.89
CA VAL A 164 8.92 19.57 8.26
C VAL A 164 7.92 18.54 7.72
N ALA A 165 8.08 18.11 6.46
CA ALA A 165 7.25 17.08 5.84
C ALA A 165 7.30 15.75 6.63
N LEU A 166 8.50 15.31 7.01
CA LEU A 166 8.66 14.09 7.82
C LEU A 166 8.00 14.24 9.20
N ASN A 167 8.27 15.34 9.92
CA ASN A 167 7.80 15.44 11.30
C ASN A 167 6.30 15.72 11.41
N SER A 168 5.70 16.45 10.47
CA SER A 168 4.25 16.60 10.39
C SER A 168 3.56 15.26 10.14
N ALA A 169 4.05 14.49 9.18
CA ALA A 169 3.53 13.15 8.90
C ALA A 169 3.73 12.20 10.09
N ARG A 170 4.90 12.23 10.73
CA ARG A 170 5.21 11.39 11.92
C ARG A 170 4.26 11.69 13.07
N ALA A 171 4.02 12.97 13.39
CA ALA A 171 3.11 13.36 14.45
C ALA A 171 1.69 12.84 14.19
N TYR A 172 1.19 12.98 12.97
CA TYR A 172 -0.14 12.52 12.61
C TYR A 172 -0.24 10.99 12.59
N VAL A 173 0.69 10.29 11.94
CA VAL A 173 0.70 8.81 11.88
C VAL A 173 0.75 8.21 13.28
N TYR A 174 1.59 8.74 14.17
CA TYR A 174 1.69 8.22 15.54
C TYR A 174 0.45 8.54 16.39
N ALA A 175 -0.21 9.68 16.18
CA ALA A 175 -1.48 9.97 16.83
C ALA A 175 -2.57 8.96 16.41
N VAL A 176 -2.66 8.66 15.12
CA VAL A 176 -3.61 7.67 14.58
C VAL A 176 -3.26 6.26 15.07
N ALA A 177 -1.98 5.88 15.08
CA ALA A 177 -1.54 4.58 15.61
C ALA A 177 -1.95 4.37 17.07
N LYS A 178 -1.76 5.38 17.93
CA LYS A 178 -2.23 5.33 19.33
C LYS A 178 -3.76 5.18 19.44
N SER A 179 -4.50 5.78 18.49
CA SER A 179 -5.97 5.60 18.45
C SER A 179 -6.34 4.18 18.03
N CYS A 180 -5.56 3.55 17.16
CA CYS A 180 -5.72 2.12 16.81
C CYS A 180 -5.56 1.22 18.04
N ASP A 181 -4.54 1.46 18.88
CA ASP A 181 -4.30 0.66 20.08
C ASP A 181 -5.48 0.68 21.07
N THR A 182 -6.26 1.75 21.06
CA THR A 182 -7.44 1.92 21.91
C THR A 182 -8.77 1.59 21.22
N GLY A 183 -8.75 1.16 19.98
CA GLY A 183 -9.93 0.89 19.16
C GLY A 183 -10.74 2.15 18.79
N LYS A 184 -10.13 3.33 18.88
CA LYS A 184 -10.79 4.64 18.63
C LYS A 184 -10.43 5.27 17.27
N THR A 185 -9.69 4.55 16.45
CA THR A 185 -9.35 5.04 15.09
C THR A 185 -10.60 5.18 14.25
N THR A 186 -10.67 6.26 13.50
CA THR A 186 -11.69 6.47 12.50
C THR A 186 -11.14 6.14 11.10
N ARG A 187 -12.05 5.77 10.21
CA ARG A 187 -11.71 5.46 8.82
C ARG A 187 -11.05 6.66 8.10
N PHE A 188 -11.52 7.86 8.36
CA PHE A 188 -10.97 9.07 7.74
C PHE A 188 -9.63 9.48 8.35
N ASP A 189 -9.36 9.22 9.63
CA ASP A 189 -8.04 9.46 10.24
C ASP A 189 -6.98 8.51 9.68
N ALA A 190 -7.30 7.22 9.60
CA ALA A 190 -6.40 6.23 9.00
C ALA A 190 -6.10 6.56 7.52
N ALA A 191 -7.12 6.96 6.75
CA ALA A 191 -6.95 7.41 5.38
C ALA A 191 -6.13 8.70 5.27
N GLY A 192 -6.34 9.65 6.18
CA GLY A 192 -5.59 10.91 6.24
C GLY A 192 -4.12 10.71 6.56
N ALA A 193 -3.81 9.83 7.51
CA ALA A 193 -2.44 9.53 7.90
C ALA A 193 -1.61 8.96 6.74
N ILE A 194 -2.13 7.95 6.04
CA ILE A 194 -1.42 7.38 4.88
C ILE A 194 -1.41 8.33 3.68
N LEU A 195 -2.45 9.13 3.46
CA LEU A 195 -2.50 10.15 2.40
C LEU A 195 -1.38 11.17 2.59
N LEU A 196 -1.28 11.78 3.77
CA LEU A 196 -0.23 12.75 4.09
C LEU A 196 1.17 12.14 3.98
N ALA A 197 1.36 10.95 4.56
CA ALA A 197 2.66 10.29 4.58
C ALA A 197 3.13 9.90 3.17
N SER A 198 2.23 9.38 2.31
CA SER A 198 2.59 8.95 0.96
C SER A 198 2.97 10.12 0.05
N GLU A 199 2.20 11.19 0.04
CA GLU A 199 2.53 12.39 -0.76
C GLU A 199 3.82 13.05 -0.29
N ASN A 200 3.99 13.20 1.04
CA ASN A 200 5.22 13.74 1.59
C ASN A 200 6.44 12.88 1.24
N ALA A 201 6.33 11.55 1.29
CA ALA A 201 7.45 10.67 0.98
C ALA A 201 7.87 10.75 -0.50
N VAL A 202 6.92 10.84 -1.41
CA VAL A 202 7.21 11.06 -2.85
C VAL A 202 7.94 12.40 -3.03
N ASN A 203 7.42 13.47 -2.45
CA ASN A 203 8.02 14.80 -2.57
C ASN A 203 9.42 14.84 -1.94
N VAL A 204 9.58 14.33 -0.72
CA VAL A 204 10.88 14.29 -0.01
C VAL A 204 11.90 13.45 -0.78
N SER A 205 11.51 12.33 -1.36
CA SER A 205 12.43 11.48 -2.13
C SER A 205 12.87 12.14 -3.45
N LEU A 206 12.01 12.88 -4.12
CA LEU A 206 12.37 13.67 -5.29
C LEU A 206 13.31 14.83 -4.93
N GLU A 207 13.05 15.50 -3.81
CA GLU A 207 13.93 16.55 -3.30
C GLU A 207 15.30 15.99 -2.84
N ALA A 208 15.35 14.75 -2.35
CA ALA A 208 16.61 14.08 -2.03
C ALA A 208 17.45 13.82 -3.30
N ILE A 209 16.83 13.36 -4.39
CA ILE A 209 17.49 13.24 -5.69
C ILE A 209 18.02 14.61 -6.13
N GLN A 210 17.18 15.64 -6.06
CA GLN A 210 17.54 16.99 -6.48
C GLN A 210 18.69 17.57 -5.65
N ALA A 211 18.72 17.32 -4.34
CA ALA A 211 19.78 17.78 -3.44
C ALA A 211 21.14 17.15 -3.73
N LEU A 212 21.17 15.91 -4.20
CA LEU A 212 22.39 15.23 -4.62
C LEU A 212 22.82 15.63 -6.05
N GLY A 213 21.96 16.29 -6.82
CA GLY A 213 22.22 16.67 -8.21
C GLY A 213 22.48 15.46 -9.12
N GLY A 214 23.46 15.52 -9.98
CA GLY A 214 23.80 14.42 -10.90
C GLY A 214 24.07 13.09 -10.20
N ALA A 215 24.67 13.11 -9.01
CA ALA A 215 24.89 11.90 -8.20
C ALA A 215 23.57 11.23 -7.80
N GLY A 216 22.55 12.03 -7.44
CA GLY A 216 21.21 11.51 -7.07
C GLY A 216 20.48 10.84 -8.23
N TYR A 217 20.87 11.11 -9.46
CA TYR A 217 20.28 10.50 -10.67
C TYR A 217 20.96 9.18 -11.08
N THR A 218 21.96 8.75 -10.33
CA THR A 218 22.66 7.47 -10.55
C THR A 218 22.20 6.40 -9.56
N LYS A 219 22.46 5.13 -9.87
CA LYS A 219 22.19 4.00 -8.98
C LYS A 219 23.24 3.83 -7.87
N ASP A 220 24.29 4.65 -7.85
CA ASP A 220 25.31 4.63 -6.81
C ASP A 220 24.79 5.16 -5.47
N TRP A 221 23.71 5.94 -5.52
CA TRP A 221 23.04 6.52 -4.36
C TRP A 221 21.61 5.96 -4.21
N PRO A 222 21.17 5.66 -2.99
CA PRO A 222 19.88 4.98 -2.78
C PRO A 222 18.65 5.88 -3.00
N VAL A 223 18.81 7.19 -3.17
CA VAL A 223 17.70 8.16 -3.24
C VAL A 223 16.79 7.92 -4.44
N GLU A 224 17.31 7.44 -5.58
CA GLU A 224 16.51 7.09 -6.74
C GLU A 224 15.58 5.90 -6.44
N ARG A 225 16.07 4.90 -5.68
CA ARG A 225 15.27 3.77 -5.23
C ARG A 225 14.20 4.23 -4.24
N PHE A 226 14.53 5.13 -3.31
CA PHE A 226 13.56 5.66 -2.37
C PHE A 226 12.38 6.34 -3.07
N ALA A 227 12.64 7.09 -4.16
CA ALA A 227 11.59 7.71 -4.97
C ALA A 227 10.69 6.67 -5.66
N ARG A 228 11.28 5.60 -6.20
CA ARG A 228 10.52 4.50 -6.82
C ARG A 228 9.69 3.74 -5.78
N ASP A 229 10.25 3.49 -4.61
CA ASP A 229 9.59 2.76 -3.52
C ASP A 229 8.47 3.59 -2.89
N ALA A 230 8.68 4.91 -2.68
CA ALA A 230 7.67 5.81 -2.13
C ALA A 230 6.39 5.85 -2.97
N LYS A 231 6.51 5.77 -4.30
CA LYS A 231 5.36 5.86 -5.22
C LYS A 231 4.34 4.75 -5.03
N LEU A 232 4.74 3.59 -4.48
CA LEU A 232 3.80 2.49 -4.27
C LEU A 232 2.58 2.91 -3.44
N LEU A 233 2.78 3.65 -2.35
CA LEU A 233 1.69 3.97 -1.42
C LEU A 233 0.84 5.20 -1.81
N ASP A 234 1.13 5.85 -2.92
CA ASP A 234 0.15 6.73 -3.58
C ASP A 234 -0.96 5.92 -4.26
N ILE A 235 -0.71 4.64 -4.53
CA ILE A 235 -1.56 3.75 -5.34
C ILE A 235 -2.11 2.60 -4.51
N GLY A 236 -1.27 1.92 -3.74
CA GLY A 236 -1.59 0.72 -2.97
C GLY A 236 -2.42 0.99 -1.72
N ALA A 237 -3.19 0.01 -1.25
CA ALA A 237 -4.14 0.12 -0.13
C ALA A 237 -5.20 1.22 -0.32
N GLY A 238 -5.63 1.40 -1.57
CA GLY A 238 -6.49 2.48 -2.05
C GLY A 238 -5.68 3.70 -2.50
N THR A 239 -5.99 4.22 -3.69
CA THR A 239 -5.26 5.38 -4.24
C THR A 239 -5.48 6.64 -3.42
N ASN A 240 -4.60 7.63 -3.56
CA ASN A 240 -4.76 8.92 -2.88
C ASN A 240 -6.09 9.61 -3.23
N GLU A 241 -6.61 9.41 -4.45
CA GLU A 241 -7.92 9.90 -4.88
C GLU A 241 -9.06 9.23 -4.09
N ILE A 242 -9.00 7.90 -3.93
CA ILE A 242 -9.98 7.14 -3.13
C ILE A 242 -9.94 7.56 -1.66
N ARG A 243 -8.75 7.81 -1.10
CA ARG A 243 -8.59 8.31 0.28
C ARG A 243 -9.25 9.69 0.44
N ARG A 244 -9.01 10.62 -0.50
CA ARG A 244 -9.65 11.95 -0.51
C ARG A 244 -11.15 11.87 -0.61
N MET A 245 -11.65 11.05 -1.54
CA MET A 245 -13.09 10.82 -1.68
C MET A 245 -13.70 10.28 -0.38
N LEU A 246 -13.06 9.30 0.24
CA LEU A 246 -13.52 8.70 1.49
C LEU A 246 -13.55 9.72 2.62
N ILE A 247 -12.48 10.47 2.82
CA ILE A 247 -12.40 11.51 3.86
C ILE A 247 -13.51 12.56 3.65
N GLY A 248 -13.63 13.06 2.41
CA GLY A 248 -14.66 14.06 2.08
C GLY A 248 -16.08 13.55 2.34
N ARG A 249 -16.39 12.34 1.90
CA ARG A 249 -17.72 11.72 2.10
C ARG A 249 -18.07 11.53 3.57
N GLU A 250 -17.14 11.02 4.38
CA GLU A 250 -17.36 10.80 5.80
C GLU A 250 -17.60 12.13 6.53
N LEU A 251 -16.79 13.16 6.25
CA LEU A 251 -16.90 14.46 6.91
C LEU A 251 -18.18 15.23 6.56
N ILE A 252 -18.71 15.09 5.35
CA ILE A 252 -19.99 15.74 4.95
C ILE A 252 -21.21 14.86 5.21
N GLY A 253 -21.05 13.68 5.78
CA GLY A 253 -22.16 12.76 6.06
C GLY A 253 -22.80 12.14 4.81
N ALA A 254 -22.15 12.17 3.65
CA ALA A 254 -22.66 11.61 2.40
C ALA A 254 -22.42 10.09 2.27
N GLY A 255 -21.99 9.44 3.33
CA GLY A 255 -21.59 8.02 3.36
C GLY A 255 -22.51 7.08 4.14
N SER A 256 -23.67 7.54 4.59
CA SER A 256 -24.70 6.74 5.30
C SER A 256 -25.70 6.10 4.34
#